data_f974e05b68c01017141baa6752e7d1ce
#
_entry.id   f974e05b68c01017141baa6752e7d1ce
#
_cell.length_a   1.000
_cell.length_b   1.000
_cell.length_c   1.000
_cell.angle_alpha   90.00
_cell.angle_beta   90.00
_cell.angle_gamma   90.00
#
_symmetry.space_group_name_H-M   'P 1'
#
loop_
_entity.id
_entity.type
_entity.pdbx_description
1 polymer ?
#
loop_
_entity_poly.entity_id
_entity_poly.type
_entity_poly.pdbx_seq_one_letter_code
_entity_poly.pdbx_strand_id
1 'polypeptide(L)'
;MTPTKKDELIRDLLVLENSIKSPRDDREICYTFHIAISKLLSNDGFTTILNPSPDTSNFDFMSTKQNSLERICISLQNTNKNVIEERVHERVSFAFNYPYDRLILFGPKGFTTECYRFVNVTNPLKVELLTLDDLKSWTSRIEVESDQACLEYEDIIKIVSKTFIEKIANDANFLLKLEWRELEKIIAEIFEGLAFDVKLTAPSKDGGKDLILEIHKKGDKKRYLVEVKHWKSKKQVGQKYVKEFVNVICNEKSDSGLLLSTYGFTSNSFEGLTELERKSVRFGDEEKIVSLCKTYLKVKSGIWTPLDDLQVIFLEQTK
;
A
#
# COMPACT_ATOMS: atom_id res chain seq x y z
N MET A 1 -20.53 12.56 10.63
CA MET A 1 -20.72 11.14 10.94
C MET A 1 -19.50 10.42 10.40
N THR A 2 -18.73 9.81 11.25
CA THR A 2 -17.64 8.91 10.84
C THR A 2 -18.24 7.69 10.13
N PRO A 3 -17.69 7.27 8.98
CA PRO A 3 -18.19 6.08 8.30
C PRO A 3 -18.02 4.84 9.19
N THR A 4 -19.00 3.96 9.16
CA THR A 4 -18.89 2.69 9.88
C THR A 4 -17.88 1.79 9.17
N LYS A 5 -17.30 0.82 9.89
CA LYS A 5 -16.42 -0.22 9.34
C LYS A 5 -17.03 -0.93 8.13
N LYS A 6 -18.34 -1.14 8.16
CA LYS A 6 -19.11 -1.70 7.05
C LYS A 6 -19.16 -0.77 5.84
N ASP A 7 -19.29 0.55 6.05
CA ASP A 7 -19.29 1.53 4.97
C ASP A 7 -17.93 1.60 4.27
N GLU A 8 -16.84 1.45 5.03
CA GLU A 8 -15.49 1.38 4.48
C GLU A 8 -15.27 0.11 3.66
N LEU A 9 -15.72 -1.05 4.14
CA LEU A 9 -15.65 -2.31 3.41
C LEU A 9 -16.46 -2.25 2.10
N ILE A 10 -17.66 -1.68 2.14
CA ILE A 10 -18.48 -1.46 0.94
C ILE A 10 -17.73 -0.57 -0.06
N ARG A 11 -17.08 0.47 0.42
CA ARG A 11 -16.26 1.37 -0.43
C ARG A 11 -15.10 0.64 -1.06
N ASP A 12 -14.35 -0.17 -0.29
CA ASP A 12 -13.22 -0.94 -0.79
C ASP A 12 -13.65 -1.98 -1.83
N LEU A 13 -14.80 -2.63 -1.62
CA LEU A 13 -15.38 -3.55 -2.61
C LEU A 13 -15.83 -2.83 -3.89
N LEU A 14 -16.33 -1.60 -3.80
CA LEU A 14 -16.63 -0.79 -4.98
C LEU A 14 -15.37 -0.40 -5.75
N VAL A 15 -14.27 -0.10 -5.04
CA VAL A 15 -12.97 0.16 -5.67
C VAL A 15 -12.46 -1.09 -6.36
N LEU A 16 -12.52 -2.26 -5.71
CA LEU A 16 -12.16 -3.54 -6.32
C LEU A 16 -13.01 -3.86 -7.55
N GLU A 17 -14.33 -3.67 -7.48
CA GLU A 17 -15.23 -3.89 -8.61
C GLU A 17 -14.88 -3.00 -9.81
N ASN A 18 -14.55 -1.73 -9.58
CA ASN A 18 -14.12 -0.82 -10.62
C ASN A 18 -12.78 -1.23 -11.23
N SER A 19 -11.83 -1.68 -10.41
CA SER A 19 -10.54 -2.21 -10.88
C SER A 19 -10.71 -3.45 -11.75
N ILE A 20 -11.67 -4.33 -11.43
CA ILE A 20 -11.99 -5.53 -12.22
C ILE A 20 -12.66 -5.16 -13.56
N LYS A 21 -13.51 -4.14 -13.57
CA LYS A 21 -14.24 -3.70 -14.80
C LYS A 21 -13.35 -2.94 -15.79
N SER A 22 -12.37 -2.22 -15.29
CA SER A 22 -11.47 -1.39 -16.10
C SER A 22 -10.02 -1.60 -15.65
N PRO A 23 -9.45 -2.80 -15.92
CA PRO A 23 -8.10 -3.12 -15.46
C PRO A 23 -7.09 -2.22 -16.17
N ARG A 24 -6.49 -1.32 -15.43
CA ARG A 24 -5.38 -0.47 -15.90
C ARG A 24 -4.04 -1.17 -15.70
N ASP A 25 -3.95 -1.98 -14.64
CA ASP A 25 -2.78 -2.76 -14.26
C ASP A 25 -3.26 -3.94 -13.40
N ASP A 26 -2.72 -5.13 -13.64
CA ASP A 26 -2.99 -6.35 -12.84
C ASP A 26 -2.70 -6.16 -11.35
N ARG A 27 -1.78 -5.24 -11.03
CA ARG A 27 -1.40 -4.89 -9.67
C ARG A 27 -2.50 -4.13 -8.93
N GLU A 28 -3.26 -3.29 -9.62
CA GLU A 28 -4.37 -2.55 -9.01
C GLU A 28 -5.43 -3.51 -8.48
N ILE A 29 -5.74 -4.56 -9.23
CA ILE A 29 -6.68 -5.61 -8.81
C ILE A 29 -6.13 -6.36 -7.59
N CYS A 30 -4.85 -6.74 -7.64
CA CYS A 30 -4.20 -7.43 -6.54
C CYS A 30 -4.22 -6.61 -5.25
N TYR A 31 -3.89 -5.33 -5.36
CA TYR A 31 -3.87 -4.42 -4.22
C TYR A 31 -5.26 -4.15 -3.63
N THR A 32 -6.25 -3.85 -4.48
CA THR A 32 -7.62 -3.59 -4.02
C THR A 32 -8.28 -4.84 -3.44
N PHE A 33 -7.98 -6.01 -4.01
CA PHE A 33 -8.39 -7.29 -3.44
C PHE A 33 -7.75 -7.54 -2.07
N HIS A 34 -6.45 -7.30 -1.95
CA HIS A 34 -5.76 -7.46 -0.66
C HIS A 34 -6.39 -6.60 0.44
N ILE A 35 -6.69 -5.33 0.17
CA ILE A 35 -7.36 -4.46 1.14
C ILE A 35 -8.70 -5.06 1.56
N ALA A 36 -9.55 -5.42 0.60
CA ALA A 36 -10.88 -5.93 0.88
C ALA A 36 -10.84 -7.24 1.67
N ILE A 37 -10.03 -8.22 1.24
CA ILE A 37 -9.97 -9.54 1.89
C ILE A 37 -9.32 -9.47 3.27
N SER A 38 -8.30 -8.62 3.46
CA SER A 38 -7.66 -8.45 4.76
C SER A 38 -8.62 -7.87 5.79
N LYS A 39 -9.41 -6.88 5.41
CA LYS A 39 -10.46 -6.32 6.28
C LYS A 39 -11.56 -7.33 6.60
N LEU A 40 -11.99 -8.12 5.61
CA LEU A 40 -12.97 -9.19 5.81
C LEU A 40 -12.46 -10.23 6.80
N LEU A 41 -11.25 -10.72 6.60
CA LEU A 41 -10.64 -11.72 7.46
C LEU A 41 -10.32 -11.20 8.87
N SER A 42 -10.01 -9.92 9.00
CA SER A 42 -9.77 -9.31 10.32
C SER A 42 -10.99 -9.36 11.23
N ASN A 43 -12.22 -9.33 10.66
CA ASN A 43 -13.44 -9.49 11.44
C ASN A 43 -13.58 -10.91 12.04
N ASP A 44 -12.98 -11.90 11.41
CA ASP A 44 -12.93 -13.28 11.89
C ASP A 44 -11.68 -13.54 12.76
N GLY A 45 -10.93 -12.47 13.10
CA GLY A 45 -9.75 -12.53 13.96
C GLY A 45 -8.46 -12.98 13.24
N PHE A 46 -8.41 -12.91 11.91
CA PHE A 46 -7.21 -13.22 11.13
C PHE A 46 -6.36 -12.00 10.87
N THR A 47 -5.06 -12.17 10.89
CA THR A 47 -4.07 -11.20 10.45
C THR A 47 -3.51 -11.65 9.10
N THR A 48 -3.64 -10.79 8.08
CA THR A 48 -3.17 -11.08 6.73
C THR A 48 -1.82 -10.44 6.48
N ILE A 49 -0.86 -11.23 6.01
CA ILE A 49 0.49 -10.80 5.69
C ILE A 49 0.67 -10.89 4.17
N LEU A 50 1.12 -9.79 3.56
CA LEU A 50 1.59 -9.81 2.18
C LEU A 50 2.77 -10.77 2.05
N ASN A 51 2.75 -11.60 1.03
CA ASN A 51 3.89 -12.45 0.75
C ASN A 51 5.11 -11.57 0.39
N PRO A 52 6.20 -11.64 1.13
CA PRO A 52 7.36 -10.78 0.92
C PRO A 52 8.14 -11.07 -0.37
N SER A 53 7.77 -12.13 -1.11
CA SER A 53 8.49 -12.50 -2.33
C SER A 53 7.51 -12.85 -3.47
N PRO A 54 7.09 -11.86 -4.26
CA PRO A 54 6.19 -12.10 -5.39
C PRO A 54 6.78 -13.02 -6.47
N ASP A 55 8.10 -13.22 -6.49
CA ASP A 55 8.79 -13.99 -7.52
C ASP A 55 8.90 -15.50 -7.21
N THR A 56 8.62 -15.93 -5.99
CA THR A 56 8.89 -17.32 -5.55
C THR A 56 7.65 -18.06 -5.05
N SER A 57 6.51 -17.43 -4.89
CA SER A 57 5.30 -18.11 -4.44
C SER A 57 4.11 -17.86 -5.34
N ASN A 58 3.37 -18.93 -5.56
CA ASN A 58 2.11 -18.88 -6.27
C ASN A 58 0.96 -18.31 -5.41
N PHE A 59 1.26 -17.84 -4.19
CA PHE A 59 0.29 -17.28 -3.25
C PHE A 59 0.49 -15.78 -3.09
N ASP A 60 -0.60 -15.05 -3.17
CA ASP A 60 -0.55 -13.61 -3.07
C ASP A 60 -0.52 -13.15 -1.61
N PHE A 61 -1.17 -13.91 -0.69
CA PHE A 61 -1.30 -13.55 0.72
C PHE A 61 -1.35 -14.77 1.63
N MET A 62 -0.93 -14.57 2.88
CA MET A 62 -1.09 -15.54 3.95
C MET A 62 -1.82 -14.89 5.13
N SER A 63 -2.81 -15.57 5.69
CA SER A 63 -3.52 -15.16 6.90
C SER A 63 -3.36 -16.17 8.01
N THR A 64 -3.14 -15.65 9.22
CA THR A 64 -3.05 -16.45 10.45
C THR A 64 -4.00 -15.88 11.50
N LYS A 65 -4.61 -16.74 12.30
CA LYS A 65 -5.50 -16.33 13.37
C LYS A 65 -4.73 -16.23 14.69
N GLN A 66 -4.89 -15.11 15.41
CA GLN A 66 -4.39 -15.01 16.77
C GLN A 66 -5.07 -16.09 17.63
N ASN A 67 -4.34 -16.73 18.50
CA ASN A 67 -4.82 -17.81 19.38
C ASN A 67 -5.28 -19.10 18.68
N SER A 68 -4.99 -19.29 17.41
CA SER A 68 -5.24 -20.51 16.64
C SER A 68 -4.01 -20.81 15.78
N LEU A 69 -3.78 -22.09 15.52
CA LEU A 69 -2.74 -22.50 14.57
C LEU A 69 -3.24 -22.48 13.12
N GLU A 70 -4.49 -22.04 12.88
CA GLU A 70 -5.09 -22.02 11.55
C GLU A 70 -4.35 -21.05 10.62
N ARG A 71 -3.93 -21.57 9.46
CA ARG A 71 -3.22 -20.84 8.42
C ARG A 71 -4.02 -20.89 7.13
N ILE A 72 -4.34 -19.71 6.62
CA ILE A 72 -5.06 -19.57 5.36
C ILE A 72 -4.09 -19.08 4.29
N CYS A 73 -4.08 -19.77 3.17
CA CYS A 73 -3.48 -19.29 1.95
C CYS A 73 -4.54 -18.62 1.07
N ILE A 74 -4.23 -17.48 0.50
CA ILE A 74 -5.15 -16.71 -0.35
C ILE A 74 -4.46 -16.41 -1.67
N SER A 75 -5.10 -16.76 -2.77
CA SER A 75 -4.56 -16.52 -4.12
C SER A 75 -5.58 -15.84 -5.01
N LEU A 76 -5.17 -14.73 -5.61
CA LEU A 76 -5.91 -14.05 -6.66
C LEU A 76 -5.67 -14.73 -8.00
N GLN A 77 -6.75 -15.15 -8.65
CA GLN A 77 -6.75 -15.70 -10.00
C GLN A 77 -7.13 -14.62 -11.02
N ASN A 78 -6.18 -13.72 -11.31
CA ASN A 78 -6.43 -12.59 -12.21
C ASN A 78 -6.43 -13.07 -13.67
N THR A 79 -7.60 -13.46 -14.14
CA THR A 79 -7.84 -13.91 -15.53
C THR A 79 -8.96 -13.09 -16.17
N ASN A 80 -8.86 -12.84 -17.47
CA ASN A 80 -9.89 -12.15 -18.24
C ASN A 80 -11.16 -12.98 -18.50
N LYS A 81 -11.13 -14.26 -18.09
CA LYS A 81 -12.21 -15.25 -18.24
C LYS A 81 -12.41 -15.98 -16.91
N ASN A 82 -13.43 -16.81 -16.85
CA ASN A 82 -13.62 -17.72 -15.72
C ASN A 82 -12.37 -18.57 -15.50
N VAL A 83 -12.02 -18.78 -14.24
CA VAL A 83 -10.92 -19.66 -13.84
C VAL A 83 -11.29 -21.10 -14.20
N ILE A 84 -10.40 -21.81 -14.86
CA ILE A 84 -10.56 -23.21 -15.27
C ILE A 84 -10.01 -24.17 -14.23
N GLU A 85 -10.46 -25.44 -14.30
CA GLU A 85 -10.12 -26.49 -13.34
C GLU A 85 -8.62 -26.71 -13.19
N GLU A 86 -7.86 -26.74 -14.30
CA GLU A 86 -6.41 -26.95 -14.26
C GLU A 86 -5.69 -25.93 -13.38
N ARG A 87 -6.12 -24.66 -13.43
CA ARG A 87 -5.55 -23.62 -12.57
C ARG A 87 -5.86 -23.82 -11.10
N VAL A 88 -7.08 -24.26 -10.79
CA VAL A 88 -7.47 -24.59 -9.40
C VAL A 88 -6.65 -25.78 -8.92
N HIS A 89 -6.49 -26.79 -9.76
CA HIS A 89 -5.68 -27.99 -9.45
C HIS A 89 -4.22 -27.64 -9.18
N GLU A 90 -3.61 -26.79 -9.99
CA GLU A 90 -2.23 -26.32 -9.75
C GLU A 90 -2.08 -25.65 -8.37
N ARG A 91 -3.03 -24.79 -8.02
CA ARG A 91 -2.99 -24.06 -6.75
C ARG A 91 -3.23 -24.97 -5.55
N VAL A 92 -4.15 -25.88 -5.66
CA VAL A 92 -4.40 -26.90 -4.62
C VAL A 92 -3.16 -27.78 -4.43
N SER A 93 -2.57 -28.28 -5.52
CA SER A 93 -1.37 -29.13 -5.48
C SER A 93 -0.19 -28.39 -4.85
N PHE A 94 -0.04 -27.11 -5.15
CA PHE A 94 1.01 -26.29 -4.52
C PHE A 94 0.72 -26.08 -3.03
N ALA A 95 -0.49 -25.68 -2.66
CA ALA A 95 -0.87 -25.44 -1.27
C ALA A 95 -0.71 -26.67 -0.38
N PHE A 96 -0.91 -27.87 -0.95
CA PHE A 96 -0.76 -29.13 -0.26
C PHE A 96 0.66 -29.42 0.23
N ASN A 97 1.68 -28.81 -0.38
CA ASN A 97 3.08 -28.95 0.03
C ASN A 97 3.46 -28.04 1.22
N TYR A 98 2.53 -27.24 1.74
CA TYR A 98 2.76 -26.32 2.84
C TYR A 98 1.75 -26.58 3.97
N PRO A 99 2.05 -26.18 5.21
CA PRO A 99 1.18 -26.42 6.35
C PRO A 99 0.03 -25.40 6.41
N TYR A 100 -0.80 -25.37 5.38
CA TYR A 100 -2.04 -24.60 5.34
C TYR A 100 -3.24 -25.49 5.66
N ASP A 101 -4.18 -24.93 6.41
CA ASP A 101 -5.43 -25.59 6.76
C ASP A 101 -6.53 -25.25 5.75
N ARG A 102 -6.38 -24.12 5.04
CA ARG A 102 -7.38 -23.55 4.16
C ARG A 102 -6.75 -22.83 2.99
N LEU A 103 -7.34 -22.96 1.81
CA LEU A 103 -6.98 -22.24 0.59
C LEU A 103 -8.19 -21.45 0.10
N ILE A 104 -8.05 -20.16 -0.04
CA ILE A 104 -9.05 -19.27 -0.64
C ILE A 104 -8.53 -18.87 -2.03
N LEU A 105 -9.30 -19.18 -3.06
CA LEU A 105 -9.03 -18.74 -4.43
C LEU A 105 -10.07 -17.68 -4.80
N PHE A 106 -9.62 -16.50 -5.17
CA PHE A 106 -10.48 -15.42 -5.63
C PHE A 106 -10.41 -15.30 -7.15
N GLY A 107 -11.54 -15.51 -7.82
CA GLY A 107 -11.69 -15.36 -9.27
C GLY A 107 -12.56 -14.15 -9.62
N PRO A 108 -11.98 -13.02 -10.04
CA PRO A 108 -12.72 -11.79 -10.35
C PRO A 108 -13.83 -11.96 -11.38
N LYS A 109 -13.64 -12.89 -12.33
CA LYS A 109 -14.62 -13.25 -13.40
C LYS A 109 -15.39 -14.52 -13.11
N GLY A 110 -15.17 -15.14 -11.94
CA GLY A 110 -15.80 -16.39 -11.55
C GLY A 110 -15.00 -17.64 -11.93
N PHE A 111 -15.60 -18.79 -11.74
CA PHE A 111 -15.02 -20.13 -11.95
C PHE A 111 -15.92 -20.94 -12.86
N THR A 112 -15.34 -21.91 -13.56
CA THR A 112 -16.14 -22.87 -14.34
C THR A 112 -16.82 -23.87 -13.40
N THR A 113 -17.84 -24.57 -13.89
CA THR A 113 -18.58 -25.57 -13.11
C THR A 113 -17.68 -26.70 -12.62
N GLU A 114 -16.69 -27.06 -13.41
CA GLU A 114 -15.70 -28.11 -13.13
C GLU A 114 -14.88 -27.75 -11.88
N CYS A 115 -14.52 -26.49 -11.70
CA CYS A 115 -13.81 -26.02 -10.50
C CYS A 115 -14.59 -26.34 -9.22
N TYR A 116 -15.88 -26.05 -9.20
CA TYR A 116 -16.74 -26.35 -8.03
C TYR A 116 -16.88 -27.85 -7.78
N ARG A 117 -16.95 -28.66 -8.83
CA ARG A 117 -16.97 -30.13 -8.70
C ARG A 117 -15.66 -30.64 -8.12
N PHE A 118 -14.53 -30.14 -8.63
CA PHE A 118 -13.21 -30.55 -8.19
C PHE A 118 -13.00 -30.24 -6.69
N VAL A 119 -13.38 -29.06 -6.25
CA VAL A 119 -13.18 -28.61 -4.85
C VAL A 119 -14.05 -29.42 -3.87
N ASN A 120 -15.23 -29.87 -4.29
CA ASN A 120 -16.15 -30.66 -3.45
C ASN A 120 -15.74 -32.13 -3.30
N VAL A 121 -14.80 -32.64 -4.09
CA VAL A 121 -14.33 -34.01 -4.02
C VAL A 121 -13.08 -34.12 -3.16
N THR A 122 -13.25 -34.23 -1.85
CA THR A 122 -12.27 -34.66 -0.84
C THR A 122 -10.86 -34.07 -0.95
N ASN A 123 -10.59 -33.09 -0.11
CA ASN A 123 -9.22 -32.69 0.17
C ASN A 123 -9.06 -32.52 1.69
N PRO A 124 -7.95 -32.95 2.29
CA PRO A 124 -7.60 -32.59 3.64
C PRO A 124 -7.44 -31.06 3.80
N LEU A 125 -7.15 -30.35 2.69
CA LEU A 125 -7.11 -28.91 2.61
C LEU A 125 -8.50 -28.37 2.25
N LYS A 126 -9.06 -27.51 3.11
CA LYS A 126 -10.31 -26.82 2.83
C LYS A 126 -10.10 -25.77 1.74
N VAL A 127 -10.71 -25.97 0.57
CA VAL A 127 -10.60 -25.05 -0.58
C VAL A 127 -11.90 -24.26 -0.74
N GLU A 128 -11.79 -22.94 -0.84
CA GLU A 128 -12.92 -22.04 -1.08
C GLU A 128 -12.70 -21.24 -2.35
N LEU A 129 -13.69 -21.25 -3.21
CA LEU A 129 -13.72 -20.44 -4.44
C LEU A 129 -14.60 -19.22 -4.16
N LEU A 130 -14.01 -18.04 -4.20
CA LEU A 130 -14.69 -16.77 -3.96
C LEU A 130 -14.75 -15.92 -5.21
N THR A 131 -15.91 -15.37 -5.47
CA THR A 131 -16.18 -14.35 -6.47
C THR A 131 -16.37 -12.99 -5.82
N LEU A 132 -16.53 -11.94 -6.62
CA LEU A 132 -16.85 -10.62 -6.10
C LEU A 132 -18.20 -10.61 -5.34
N ASP A 133 -19.18 -11.39 -5.82
CA ASP A 133 -20.50 -11.48 -5.18
C ASP A 133 -20.42 -12.22 -3.83
N ASP A 134 -19.52 -13.19 -3.71
CA ASP A 134 -19.26 -13.86 -2.43
C ASP A 134 -18.65 -12.88 -1.41
N LEU A 135 -17.73 -12.00 -1.82
CA LEU A 135 -17.16 -10.96 -0.95
C LEU A 135 -18.24 -9.95 -0.52
N LYS A 136 -19.11 -9.54 -1.44
CA LYS A 136 -20.25 -8.66 -1.12
C LYS A 136 -21.22 -9.33 -0.14
N SER A 137 -21.52 -10.61 -0.34
CA SER A 137 -22.37 -11.40 0.54
C SER A 137 -21.74 -11.58 1.92
N TRP A 138 -20.43 -11.75 1.99
CA TRP A 138 -19.69 -11.81 3.25
C TRP A 138 -19.78 -10.47 4.00
N THR A 139 -19.54 -9.36 3.32
CA THR A 139 -19.66 -8.00 3.90
C THR A 139 -21.06 -7.73 4.44
N SER A 140 -22.12 -8.20 3.77
CA SER A 140 -23.50 -7.99 4.23
C SER A 140 -23.81 -8.68 5.56
N ARG A 141 -23.12 -9.78 5.86
CA ARG A 141 -23.27 -10.58 7.10
C ARG A 141 -22.49 -10.03 8.29
N ILE A 142 -21.59 -9.09 8.07
CA ILE A 142 -20.82 -8.47 9.15
C ILE A 142 -21.77 -7.61 9.98
N GLU A 143 -21.98 -7.98 11.22
CA GLU A 143 -22.64 -7.13 12.21
C GLU A 143 -21.72 -5.96 12.55
N VAL A 144 -22.30 -4.80 12.84
CA VAL A 144 -21.55 -3.60 13.21
C VAL A 144 -20.99 -3.81 14.63
N GLU A 145 -19.89 -4.52 14.73
CA GLU A 145 -19.13 -4.58 15.96
C GLU A 145 -18.21 -3.35 16.10
N SER A 146 -18.00 -2.97 17.35
CA SER A 146 -17.44 -1.72 17.84
C SER A 146 -16.02 -1.38 17.32
N ASP A 147 -15.69 -0.11 17.42
CA ASP A 147 -14.44 0.60 17.06
C ASP A 147 -13.11 -0.08 17.45
N GLN A 148 -13.13 -1.11 18.27
CA GLN A 148 -11.93 -1.73 18.85
C GLN A 148 -11.12 -2.57 17.84
N ALA A 149 -11.77 -3.28 16.93
CA ALA A 149 -11.07 -4.08 15.89
C ALA A 149 -10.44 -3.22 14.79
N CYS A 150 -10.95 -2.00 14.57
CA CYS A 150 -10.35 -1.04 13.63
C CYS A 150 -9.03 -0.49 14.17
N LEU A 151 -8.96 -0.22 15.47
CA LEU A 151 -7.74 0.23 16.16
C LEU A 151 -6.63 -0.84 16.11
N GLU A 152 -6.97 -2.11 16.29
CA GLU A 152 -6.01 -3.21 16.20
C GLU A 152 -5.41 -3.37 14.78
N TYR A 153 -6.19 -3.13 13.73
CA TYR A 153 -5.71 -3.20 12.35
C TYR A 153 -4.77 -2.04 12.00
N GLU A 154 -5.11 -0.82 12.41
CA GLU A 154 -4.24 0.35 12.24
C GLU A 154 -2.91 0.16 12.99
N ASP A 155 -2.94 -0.41 14.18
CA ASP A 155 -1.74 -0.72 14.95
C ASP A 155 -0.86 -1.78 14.27
N ILE A 156 -1.45 -2.79 13.64
CA ILE A 156 -0.71 -3.80 12.86
C ILE A 156 -0.04 -3.15 11.64
N ILE A 157 -0.74 -2.31 10.89
CA ILE A 157 -0.15 -1.59 9.76
C ILE A 157 1.02 -0.73 10.24
N LYS A 158 0.89 -0.03 11.36
CA LYS A 158 1.97 0.77 11.95
C LYS A 158 3.17 -0.09 12.34
N ILE A 159 2.95 -1.27 12.93
CA ILE A 159 4.02 -2.21 13.28
C ILE A 159 4.77 -2.70 12.04
N VAL A 160 4.03 -3.07 10.97
CA VAL A 160 4.61 -3.52 9.71
C VAL A 160 5.40 -2.39 9.04
N SER A 161 4.82 -1.19 8.97
CA SER A 161 5.48 0.00 8.43
C SER A 161 6.75 0.33 9.21
N LYS A 162 6.71 0.27 10.54
CA LYS A 162 7.89 0.48 11.39
C LYS A 162 8.99 -0.54 11.10
N THR A 163 8.64 -1.81 10.92
CA THR A 163 9.60 -2.85 10.55
C THR A 163 10.28 -2.57 9.21
N PHE A 164 9.53 -2.08 8.22
CA PHE A 164 10.10 -1.68 6.93
C PHE A 164 10.99 -0.45 7.08
N ILE A 165 10.57 0.56 7.85
CA ILE A 165 11.36 1.75 8.14
C ILE A 165 12.70 1.38 8.78
N GLU A 166 12.69 0.47 9.77
CA GLU A 166 13.92 -0.04 10.41
C GLU A 166 14.85 -0.75 9.40
N LYS A 167 14.29 -1.57 8.51
CA LYS A 167 15.07 -2.26 7.47
C LYS A 167 15.69 -1.30 6.47
N ILE A 168 14.92 -0.30 5.98
CA ILE A 168 15.42 0.71 5.06
C ILE A 168 16.50 1.58 5.73
N ALA A 169 16.31 1.97 6.99
CA ALA A 169 17.28 2.76 7.73
C ALA A 169 18.63 2.07 7.90
N ASN A 170 18.64 0.72 7.96
CA ASN A 170 19.82 -0.11 8.11
C ASN A 170 20.43 -0.56 6.77
N ASP A 171 19.61 -0.78 5.76
CA ASP A 171 20.02 -1.23 4.42
C ASP A 171 19.13 -0.60 3.36
N ALA A 172 19.68 0.39 2.64
CA ALA A 172 18.99 1.08 1.56
C ALA A 172 18.53 0.13 0.43
N ASN A 173 19.24 -0.99 0.21
CA ASN A 173 18.87 -1.96 -0.81
C ASN A 173 17.48 -2.58 -0.55
N PHE A 174 16.97 -2.46 0.68
CA PHE A 174 15.62 -2.93 0.98
C PHE A 174 14.55 -2.17 0.19
N LEU A 175 14.79 -0.90 -0.18
CA LEU A 175 13.92 -0.12 -1.08
C LEU A 175 13.65 -0.82 -2.40
N LEU A 176 14.64 -1.56 -2.93
CA LEU A 176 14.53 -2.27 -4.21
C LEU A 176 13.53 -3.44 -4.18
N LYS A 177 13.15 -3.89 -2.99
CA LYS A 177 12.23 -5.01 -2.76
C LYS A 177 10.77 -4.55 -2.61
N LEU A 178 10.55 -3.25 -2.40
CA LEU A 178 9.24 -2.68 -2.18
C LEU A 178 8.50 -2.45 -3.50
N GLU A 179 7.18 -2.52 -3.42
CA GLU A 179 6.31 -1.98 -4.46
C GLU A 179 6.13 -0.46 -4.25
N TRP A 180 5.85 0.26 -5.34
CA TRP A 180 5.68 1.72 -5.30
C TRP A 180 4.67 2.16 -4.23
N ARG A 181 3.52 1.47 -4.11
CA ARG A 181 2.47 1.81 -3.15
C ARG A 181 2.85 1.50 -1.70
N GLU A 182 3.68 0.49 -1.48
CA GLU A 182 4.23 0.20 -0.15
C GLU A 182 5.16 1.33 0.29
N LEU A 183 6.01 1.81 -0.61
CA LEU A 183 6.89 2.94 -0.32
C LEU A 183 6.10 4.21 -0.01
N GLU A 184 5.04 4.53 -0.75
CA GLU A 184 4.17 5.66 -0.45
C GLU A 184 3.54 5.57 0.94
N LYS A 185 3.07 4.39 1.36
CA LYS A 185 2.54 4.16 2.71
C LYS A 185 3.61 4.31 3.79
N ILE A 186 4.81 3.81 3.53
CA ILE A 186 5.95 3.96 4.44
C ILE A 186 6.29 5.45 4.62
N ILE A 187 6.31 6.21 3.53
CA ILE A 187 6.54 7.67 3.58
C ILE A 187 5.40 8.38 4.32
N ALA A 188 4.14 7.94 4.12
CA ALA A 188 3.01 8.47 4.89
C ALA A 188 3.19 8.25 6.40
N GLU A 189 3.48 7.02 6.83
CA GLU A 189 3.73 6.68 8.25
C GLU A 189 4.89 7.50 8.82
N ILE A 190 5.95 7.71 8.04
CA ILE A 190 7.08 8.55 8.47
C ILE A 190 6.60 9.96 8.78
N PHE A 191 5.86 10.60 7.89
CA PHE A 191 5.40 11.97 8.10
C PHE A 191 4.34 12.08 9.20
N GLU A 192 3.45 11.10 9.35
CA GLU A 192 2.54 11.01 10.51
C GLU A 192 3.32 10.90 11.82
N GLY A 193 4.34 10.06 11.85
CA GLY A 193 5.23 9.91 12.99
C GLY A 193 6.05 11.16 13.31
N LEU A 194 6.22 12.06 12.35
CA LEU A 194 6.86 13.38 12.48
C LEU A 194 5.85 14.50 12.77
N ALA A 195 4.61 14.16 13.13
CA ALA A 195 3.54 15.07 13.51
C ALA A 195 2.94 15.93 12.38
N PHE A 196 2.95 15.45 11.15
CA PHE A 196 2.13 15.99 10.08
C PHE A 196 0.75 15.31 10.04
N ASP A 197 -0.27 16.08 9.67
CA ASP A 197 -1.53 15.50 9.20
C ASP A 197 -1.31 15.02 7.76
N VAL A 198 -1.41 13.71 7.53
CA VAL A 198 -1.08 13.10 6.25
C VAL A 198 -2.33 12.59 5.55
N LYS A 199 -2.46 12.91 4.28
CA LYS A 199 -3.47 12.33 3.40
C LYS A 199 -2.81 11.65 2.21
N LEU A 200 -2.90 10.35 2.16
CA LEU A 200 -2.47 9.54 1.01
C LEU A 200 -3.52 9.66 -0.10
N THR A 201 -3.10 9.93 -1.33
CA THR A 201 -3.99 10.06 -2.48
C THR A 201 -4.39 8.71 -3.04
N ALA A 202 -5.49 8.68 -3.80
CA ALA A 202 -5.94 7.45 -4.45
C ALA A 202 -5.00 7.07 -5.61
N PRO A 203 -4.73 5.77 -5.84
CA PRO A 203 -3.75 5.30 -6.83
C PRO A 203 -4.03 5.72 -8.27
N SER A 204 -5.26 6.11 -8.60
CA SER A 204 -5.69 6.31 -9.99
C SER A 204 -5.96 7.77 -10.39
N LYS A 205 -5.97 8.70 -9.45
CA LYS A 205 -6.26 10.14 -9.68
C LYS A 205 -5.52 10.99 -8.64
N ASP A 206 -4.23 10.78 -8.53
CA ASP A 206 -3.36 11.50 -7.61
C ASP A 206 -3.13 12.97 -8.02
N GLY A 207 -3.38 13.29 -9.31
CA GLY A 207 -3.14 14.62 -9.85
C GLY A 207 -1.66 15.01 -9.83
N GLY A 208 -0.74 14.02 -9.83
CA GLY A 208 0.70 14.22 -9.80
C GLY A 208 1.25 14.48 -8.39
N LYS A 209 0.59 13.91 -7.39
CA LYS A 209 1.03 13.90 -5.98
C LYS A 209 0.54 12.65 -5.28
N ASP A 210 1.37 12.03 -4.46
CA ASP A 210 1.04 10.81 -3.72
C ASP A 210 0.56 11.12 -2.31
N LEU A 211 1.12 12.16 -1.66
CA LEU A 211 0.73 12.58 -0.31
C LEU A 211 0.47 14.08 -0.25
N ILE A 212 -0.47 14.44 0.60
CA ILE A 212 -0.71 15.81 1.05
C ILE A 212 -0.40 15.84 2.54
N LEU A 213 0.50 16.75 2.92
CA LEU A 213 0.89 16.95 4.31
C LEU A 213 0.40 18.31 4.78
N GLU A 214 -0.20 18.35 5.95
CA GLU A 214 -0.64 19.61 6.57
C GLU A 214 -0.05 19.72 7.97
N ILE A 215 0.27 20.93 8.36
CA ILE A 215 0.71 21.24 9.72
C ILE A 215 0.05 22.52 10.21
N HIS A 216 -0.42 22.47 11.43
CA HIS A 216 -1.01 23.61 12.11
C HIS A 216 -0.03 24.15 13.15
N LYS A 217 0.51 25.37 12.94
CA LYS A 217 1.45 25.99 13.86
C LYS A 217 1.04 27.44 14.16
N LYS A 218 0.78 27.75 15.46
CA LYS A 218 0.48 29.11 15.93
C LYS A 218 -0.59 29.87 15.13
N GLY A 219 -1.61 29.14 14.61
CA GLY A 219 -2.69 29.74 13.81
C GLY A 219 -2.46 29.73 12.31
N ASP A 220 -1.26 29.42 11.84
CA ASP A 220 -0.95 29.25 10.41
C ASP A 220 -1.07 27.79 10.02
N LYS A 221 -1.73 27.54 8.89
CA LYS A 221 -1.82 26.24 8.25
C LYS A 221 -0.85 26.23 7.07
N LYS A 222 0.12 25.32 7.08
CA LYS A 222 1.00 25.06 5.93
C LYS A 222 0.66 23.73 5.27
N ARG A 223 0.71 23.72 3.96
CA ARG A 223 0.38 22.55 3.13
C ARG A 223 1.54 22.21 2.21
N TYR A 224 1.95 20.94 2.22
CA TYR A 224 3.03 20.42 1.42
C TYR A 224 2.54 19.24 0.57
N LEU A 225 3.11 19.08 -0.61
CA LEU A 225 2.85 17.94 -1.49
C LEU A 225 4.08 17.04 -1.55
N VAL A 226 3.86 15.74 -1.58
CA VAL A 226 4.92 14.76 -1.80
C VAL A 226 4.54 13.89 -2.99
N GLU A 227 5.51 13.67 -3.87
CA GLU A 227 5.44 12.76 -5.00
C GLU A 227 6.59 11.76 -4.89
N VAL A 228 6.33 10.46 -5.06
CA VAL A 228 7.30 9.38 -4.94
C VAL A 228 7.49 8.68 -6.28
N LYS A 229 8.68 8.69 -6.81
CA LYS A 229 9.04 7.99 -8.04
C LYS A 229 9.86 6.75 -7.75
N HIS A 230 9.16 5.62 -7.69
CA HIS A 230 9.74 4.30 -7.45
C HIS A 230 9.43 3.37 -8.63
N TRP A 231 10.30 3.34 -9.64
CA TRP A 231 10.07 2.55 -10.84
C TRP A 231 10.90 1.28 -10.86
N LYS A 232 10.28 0.11 -11.02
CA LYS A 232 10.98 -1.18 -11.16
C LYS A 232 12.00 -1.19 -12.32
N SER A 233 11.82 -0.33 -13.32
CA SER A 233 12.77 -0.16 -14.43
C SER A 233 14.08 0.51 -14.05
N LYS A 234 14.28 0.88 -12.78
CA LYS A 234 15.46 1.59 -12.25
C LYS A 234 15.76 2.91 -12.98
N LYS A 235 14.71 3.52 -13.53
CA LYS A 235 14.81 4.75 -14.31
C LYS A 235 14.94 5.96 -13.37
N GLN A 236 15.88 6.85 -13.70
CA GLN A 236 16.02 8.14 -13.03
C GLN A 236 14.94 9.12 -13.47
N VAL A 237 14.58 10.03 -12.57
CA VAL A 237 13.61 11.09 -12.85
C VAL A 237 14.25 12.16 -13.75
N GLY A 238 13.64 12.39 -14.91
CA GLY A 238 14.08 13.41 -15.85
C GLY A 238 13.32 14.73 -15.71
N GLN A 239 13.79 15.75 -16.44
CA GLN A 239 13.29 17.13 -16.43
C GLN A 239 11.75 17.23 -16.59
N LYS A 240 11.15 16.39 -17.42
CA LYS A 240 9.70 16.39 -17.66
C LYS A 240 8.91 16.20 -16.35
N TYR A 241 9.24 15.18 -15.58
CA TYR A 241 8.55 14.86 -14.32
C TYR A 241 8.78 15.92 -13.24
N VAL A 242 9.99 16.49 -13.21
CA VAL A 242 10.30 17.62 -12.31
C VAL A 242 9.41 18.81 -12.63
N LYS A 243 9.28 19.21 -13.91
CA LYS A 243 8.41 20.32 -14.34
C LYS A 243 6.94 20.03 -14.08
N GLU A 244 6.48 18.80 -14.33
CA GLU A 244 5.11 18.38 -14.03
C GLU A 244 4.79 18.57 -12.54
N PHE A 245 5.67 18.13 -11.64
CA PHE A 245 5.46 18.28 -10.21
C PHE A 245 5.50 19.75 -9.75
N VAL A 246 6.41 20.55 -10.27
CA VAL A 246 6.43 22.01 -10.03
C VAL A 246 5.09 22.65 -10.40
N ASN A 247 4.55 22.30 -11.56
CA ASN A 247 3.24 22.80 -12.00
C ASN A 247 2.12 22.37 -11.06
N VAL A 248 2.15 21.15 -10.53
CA VAL A 248 1.16 20.68 -9.54
C VAL A 248 1.20 21.55 -8.28
N ILE A 249 2.39 21.85 -7.75
CA ILE A 249 2.56 22.69 -6.57
C ILE A 249 2.01 24.11 -6.81
N CYS A 250 2.32 24.71 -7.96
CA CYS A 250 1.83 26.04 -8.32
C CYS A 250 0.30 26.06 -8.46
N ASN A 251 -0.28 25.07 -9.13
CA ASN A 251 -1.72 24.97 -9.38
C ASN A 251 -2.51 24.74 -8.10
N GLU A 252 -1.97 23.93 -7.17
CA GLU A 252 -2.61 23.62 -5.89
C GLU A 252 -2.34 24.66 -4.81
N LYS A 253 -1.56 25.69 -5.11
CA LYS A 253 -1.18 26.75 -4.19
C LYS A 253 -0.61 26.21 -2.87
N SER A 254 0.23 25.18 -2.94
CA SER A 254 0.89 24.59 -1.80
C SER A 254 2.12 25.40 -1.42
N ASP A 255 2.48 25.42 -0.13
CA ASP A 255 3.64 26.18 0.36
C ASP A 255 4.96 25.64 -0.17
N SER A 256 5.06 24.32 -0.34
CA SER A 256 6.23 23.67 -0.92
C SER A 256 5.91 22.21 -1.31
N GLY A 257 6.85 21.55 -1.98
CA GLY A 257 6.75 20.14 -2.33
C GLY A 257 8.07 19.39 -2.20
N LEU A 258 7.95 18.06 -2.07
CA LEU A 258 9.08 17.13 -2.01
C LEU A 258 8.88 16.04 -3.07
N LEU A 259 9.76 16.01 -4.06
CA LEU A 259 9.82 14.94 -5.05
C LEU A 259 10.89 13.93 -4.61
N LEU A 260 10.46 12.73 -4.28
CA LEU A 260 11.35 11.63 -3.89
C LEU A 260 11.57 10.68 -5.06
N SER A 261 12.79 10.24 -5.26
CA SER A 261 13.15 9.26 -6.28
C SER A 261 14.11 8.21 -5.76
N THR A 262 13.71 6.94 -5.74
CA THR A 262 14.57 5.83 -5.30
C THR A 262 15.84 5.69 -6.17
N TYR A 263 15.74 6.03 -7.45
CA TYR A 263 16.88 5.91 -8.39
C TYR A 263 17.50 7.25 -8.77
N GLY A 264 17.15 8.33 -8.04
CA GLY A 264 17.70 9.66 -8.23
C GLY A 264 17.20 10.36 -9.49
N PHE A 265 17.95 11.34 -9.93
CA PHE A 265 17.61 12.28 -10.99
C PHE A 265 18.66 12.27 -12.08
N THR A 266 18.25 12.49 -13.32
CA THR A 266 19.20 12.67 -14.44
C THR A 266 19.96 13.98 -14.28
N SER A 267 21.13 14.10 -14.91
CA SER A 267 21.99 15.29 -14.80
C SER A 267 21.28 16.59 -15.22
N ASN A 268 20.34 16.51 -16.17
CA ASN A 268 19.59 17.64 -16.70
C ASN A 268 18.21 17.85 -16.06
N SER A 269 17.86 17.10 -15.00
CA SER A 269 16.54 17.14 -14.40
C SER A 269 16.11 18.52 -13.91
N PHE A 270 17.07 19.33 -13.46
CA PHE A 270 16.83 20.63 -12.86
C PHE A 270 17.08 21.80 -13.82
N GLU A 271 17.42 21.50 -15.08
CA GLU A 271 17.63 22.54 -16.09
C GLU A 271 16.33 23.29 -16.39
N GLY A 272 16.44 24.62 -16.47
CA GLY A 272 15.32 25.49 -16.78
C GLY A 272 14.33 25.71 -15.64
N LEU A 273 14.65 25.30 -14.40
CA LEU A 273 13.93 25.75 -13.21
C LEU A 273 14.38 27.16 -12.83
N THR A 274 13.42 28.03 -12.61
CA THR A 274 13.65 29.37 -12.04
C THR A 274 14.06 29.29 -10.57
N GLU A 275 14.63 30.36 -10.03
CA GLU A 275 14.98 30.41 -8.61
C GLU A 275 13.76 30.25 -7.69
N LEU A 276 12.60 30.77 -8.09
CA LEU A 276 11.36 30.64 -7.32
C LEU A 276 10.88 29.18 -7.31
N GLU A 277 10.90 28.49 -8.44
CA GLU A 277 10.57 27.09 -8.53
C GLU A 277 11.52 26.22 -7.69
N ARG A 278 12.82 26.51 -7.71
CA ARG A 278 13.81 25.83 -6.87
C ARG A 278 13.58 26.03 -5.37
N LYS A 279 13.03 27.17 -4.98
CA LYS A 279 12.67 27.45 -3.57
C LYS A 279 11.39 26.75 -3.14
N SER A 280 10.46 26.53 -4.05
CA SER A 280 9.16 25.90 -3.77
C SER A 280 9.21 24.37 -3.77
N VAL A 281 10.24 23.74 -4.36
CA VAL A 281 10.35 22.28 -4.46
C VAL A 281 11.68 21.79 -3.92
N ARG A 282 11.64 20.65 -3.24
CA ARG A 282 12.83 19.91 -2.80
C ARG A 282 12.90 18.57 -3.52
N PHE A 283 14.11 18.11 -3.74
CA PHE A 283 14.39 16.88 -4.48
C PHE A 283 15.20 15.95 -3.62
N GLY A 284 14.65 14.79 -3.29
CA GLY A 284 15.30 13.79 -2.47
C GLY A 284 15.50 12.48 -3.24
N ASP A 285 16.69 11.93 -3.16
CA ASP A 285 17.01 10.60 -3.68
C ASP A 285 16.93 9.52 -2.58
N GLU A 286 17.53 8.37 -2.83
CA GLU A 286 17.60 7.25 -1.88
C GLU A 286 18.13 7.67 -0.51
N GLU A 287 19.17 8.54 -0.48
CA GLU A 287 19.76 9.00 0.76
C GLU A 287 18.75 9.80 1.60
N LYS A 288 17.92 10.61 0.94
CA LYS A 288 16.83 11.34 1.59
C LYS A 288 15.79 10.40 2.20
N ILE A 289 15.39 9.35 1.47
CA ILE A 289 14.43 8.36 1.98
C ILE A 289 15.00 7.66 3.23
N VAL A 290 16.25 7.23 3.17
CA VAL A 290 16.94 6.62 4.31
C VAL A 290 17.05 7.58 5.50
N SER A 291 17.34 8.85 5.24
CA SER A 291 17.38 9.89 6.28
C SER A 291 16.04 10.10 6.95
N LEU A 292 14.95 10.14 6.18
CA LEU A 292 13.60 10.22 6.72
C LEU A 292 13.29 9.03 7.64
N CYS A 293 13.65 7.81 7.21
CA CYS A 293 13.51 6.60 8.05
C CYS A 293 14.29 6.74 9.38
N LYS A 294 15.54 7.17 9.33
CA LYS A 294 16.38 7.38 10.52
C LYS A 294 15.81 8.46 11.45
N THR A 295 15.31 9.54 10.90
CA THR A 295 14.68 10.63 11.65
C THR A 295 13.42 10.15 12.37
N TYR A 296 12.55 9.40 11.67
CA TYR A 296 11.38 8.75 12.27
C TYR A 296 11.74 7.88 13.47
N LEU A 297 12.75 7.01 13.32
CA LEU A 297 13.19 6.13 14.40
C LEU A 297 13.72 6.88 15.61
N LYS A 298 14.46 7.99 15.40
CA LYS A 298 14.93 8.87 16.48
C LYS A 298 13.77 9.52 17.24
N VAL A 299 12.74 9.97 16.54
CA VAL A 299 11.52 10.54 17.15
C VAL A 299 10.77 9.48 17.95
N LYS A 300 10.53 8.31 17.36
CA LYS A 300 9.79 7.21 18.02
C LYS A 300 10.54 6.62 19.21
N SER A 301 11.87 6.70 19.24
CA SER A 301 12.66 6.29 20.42
C SER A 301 12.78 7.37 21.51
N GLY A 302 12.20 8.55 21.30
CA GLY A 302 12.26 9.67 22.24
C GLY A 302 13.64 10.34 22.33
N ILE A 303 14.58 9.96 21.46
CA ILE A 303 15.93 10.54 21.41
C ILE A 303 15.91 11.95 20.81
N TRP A 304 14.91 12.24 19.99
CA TRP A 304 14.77 13.49 19.31
C TRP A 304 13.30 13.92 19.24
N THR A 305 13.02 15.17 19.55
CA THR A 305 11.70 15.78 19.32
C THR A 305 11.75 16.61 18.04
N PRO A 306 10.70 16.60 17.20
CA PRO A 306 10.64 17.47 16.05
C PRO A 306 10.87 18.90 16.49
N LEU A 307 11.92 19.53 15.96
CA LEU A 307 12.21 20.93 16.20
C LEU A 307 11.01 21.78 15.76
N ASP A 308 10.93 22.98 16.32
CA ASP A 308 9.87 23.94 15.99
C ASP A 308 9.78 24.27 14.48
N ASP A 309 10.76 23.87 13.68
CA ASP A 309 10.78 24.06 12.24
C ASP A 309 10.89 22.71 11.48
N LEU A 310 9.73 22.12 11.19
CA LEU A 310 9.64 20.91 10.36
C LEU A 310 10.10 21.14 8.91
N GLN A 311 10.28 22.39 8.47
CA GLN A 311 10.89 22.69 7.17
C GLN A 311 12.32 22.16 7.10
N VAL A 312 13.04 22.07 8.21
CA VAL A 312 14.39 21.48 8.26
C VAL A 312 14.35 20.05 7.76
N ILE A 313 13.32 19.28 8.12
CA ILE A 313 13.17 17.89 7.66
C ILE A 313 13.04 17.81 6.14
N PHE A 314 12.36 18.77 5.50
CA PHE A 314 12.29 18.86 4.04
C PHE A 314 13.61 19.29 3.40
N LEU A 315 14.38 20.11 4.08
CA LEU A 315 15.61 20.72 3.55
C LEU A 315 16.83 19.82 3.68
N GLU A 316 16.94 19.04 4.74
CA GLU A 316 18.10 18.17 4.96
C GLU A 316 18.23 17.12 3.85
N GLN A 317 19.45 16.95 3.34
CA GLN A 317 19.80 15.97 2.29
C GLN A 317 18.90 16.05 1.04
N THR A 318 18.54 17.26 0.63
CA THR A 318 17.85 17.54 -0.64
C THR A 318 18.73 18.35 -1.58
N LYS A 319 18.45 18.20 -2.89
CA LYS A 319 19.08 18.97 -3.98
C LYS A 319 18.26 20.18 -4.31
#